data_3d6b1098392dffb7b8fc8790ad9b1920
#
_entry.id   3d6b1098392dffb7b8fc8790ad9b1920
#
_cell.length_a   1.000
_cell.length_b   1.000
_cell.length_c   1.000
_cell.angle_alpha   90.00
_cell.angle_beta   90.00
_cell.angle_gamma   90.00
#
_symmetry.space_group_name_H-M   'P 1'
#
loop_
_entity.id
_entity.type
_entity.pdbx_description
1 polymer ?
#
loop_
_entity_poly.entity_id
_entity_poly.type
_entity_poly.pdbx_seq_one_letter_code
_entity_poly.pdbx_strand_id
1 'polypeptide(L)'
;EYEVTEDKQSLVLSLDGISVEFDKGTEVLTFKDANKRIILQEKVGGRFMKVSSVQNEPTYQVEQRFVSPKDEYIYGTGQFQDGYLNIRGLTRRLTQVNTQISIPFILSSKGYGLLWNNYGLTDFNPADQFVELTPANASGEAVTVNTTGTSGNVRETRQTYSFTASVDVPRSGSYSLLLDVGQRMARKYYLVIDGQKIVDVNNLWLPPTTSAIVELTAGKHDIEVQGERNDKPVLYWRPVSEETVFRSPVAQMLDYTVFAGNGDEVIASYRELTGPAPMMPLWSLGYIHCRERYNTQAELLENAREFRERKLPIDMIVQDWQYWGKYGWNAMKFDEDRYPDPGSMMKELHEMDVRLMISVWSKIDAQSEVGKQAKEKGYYIPGSDWIDFFNPDAAAFYWQNFRTGLLKYGIDAWWQDATEPENDDLQNRRINREQTPGEVYRNVYPMYVSKTIYEGLRQDDPDRRAMIFTRSGFSGMQRYAAATWSGDVGHDWE
;
A
#
# COMPACT_ATOMS: atom_id res chain seq x y z
N GLU A 1 -6.42 -25.81 23.04
CA GLU A 1 -5.75 -26.13 24.33
C GLU A 1 -4.23 -25.97 24.11
N TYR A 2 -3.51 -25.60 25.17
CA TYR A 2 -2.05 -25.49 25.13
C TYR A 2 -1.43 -26.12 26.35
N GLU A 3 -0.20 -26.58 26.23
CA GLU A 3 0.60 -27.13 27.33
C GLU A 3 1.81 -26.22 27.55
N VAL A 4 2.15 -26.00 28.83
CA VAL A 4 3.34 -25.25 29.24
C VAL A 4 4.24 -26.16 30.04
N THR A 5 5.49 -26.28 29.62
CA THR A 5 6.54 -26.95 30.38
C THR A 5 7.68 -25.98 30.67
N GLU A 6 8.22 -26.02 31.86
CA GLU A 6 9.29 -25.12 32.30
C GLU A 6 10.37 -25.89 33.06
N ASP A 7 11.60 -25.59 32.74
CA ASP A 7 12.78 -26.06 33.49
C ASP A 7 13.73 -24.88 33.84
N LYS A 8 14.96 -25.19 34.26
CA LYS A 8 15.95 -24.15 34.61
C LYS A 8 16.45 -23.37 33.40
N GLN A 9 16.40 -23.93 32.20
CA GLN A 9 17.00 -23.38 30.98
C GLN A 9 15.96 -22.82 30.02
N SER A 10 14.77 -23.42 29.97
CA SER A 10 13.77 -23.04 28.99
C SER A 10 12.33 -23.02 29.55
N LEU A 11 11.47 -22.31 28.81
CA LEU A 11 10.02 -22.33 28.90
C LEU A 11 9.49 -22.75 27.53
N VAL A 12 8.69 -23.79 27.45
CA VAL A 12 8.10 -24.27 26.20
C VAL A 12 6.59 -24.18 26.28
N LEU A 13 6.00 -23.46 25.33
CA LEU A 13 4.57 -23.44 25.06
C LEU A 13 4.29 -24.34 23.85
N SER A 14 3.45 -25.35 24.02
CA SER A 14 3.06 -26.27 22.94
C SER A 14 1.59 -26.13 22.63
N LEU A 15 1.27 -25.97 21.35
CA LEU A 15 -0.05 -26.02 20.78
C LEU A 15 -0.10 -27.15 19.74
N ASP A 16 -1.31 -27.44 19.24
CA ASP A 16 -1.47 -28.34 18.12
C ASP A 16 -0.81 -27.72 16.87
N GLY A 17 0.19 -28.42 16.33
CA GLY A 17 0.92 -27.98 15.12
C GLY A 17 2.14 -27.08 15.34
N ILE A 18 2.29 -26.40 16.47
CA ILE A 18 3.42 -25.49 16.75
C ILE A 18 3.85 -25.55 18.22
N SER A 19 5.15 -25.44 18.46
CA SER A 19 5.67 -25.16 19.80
C SER A 19 6.66 -23.99 19.77
N VAL A 20 6.66 -23.22 20.86
CA VAL A 20 7.54 -22.06 21.03
C VAL A 20 8.38 -22.30 22.28
N GLU A 21 9.69 -22.29 22.11
CA GLU A 21 10.67 -22.43 23.19
C GLU A 21 11.32 -21.07 23.45
N PHE A 22 11.27 -20.62 24.68
CA PHE A 22 12.00 -19.47 25.17
C PHE A 22 13.22 -19.95 25.95
N ASP A 23 14.42 -19.68 25.42
CA ASP A 23 15.69 -19.96 26.10
C ASP A 23 15.99 -18.83 27.10
N LYS A 24 16.06 -19.17 28.39
CA LYS A 24 16.24 -18.19 29.48
C LYS A 24 17.64 -17.58 29.53
N GLY A 25 18.62 -18.25 28.93
CA GLY A 25 20.01 -17.78 28.91
C GLY A 25 20.30 -16.79 27.79
N THR A 26 19.70 -17.02 26.63
CA THR A 26 19.88 -16.19 25.43
C THR A 26 18.70 -15.24 25.17
N GLU A 27 17.59 -15.44 25.87
CA GLU A 27 16.31 -14.71 25.69
C GLU A 27 15.72 -14.83 24.27
N VAL A 28 15.98 -15.93 23.58
CA VAL A 28 15.59 -16.21 22.20
C VAL A 28 14.33 -17.06 22.16
N LEU A 29 13.40 -16.69 21.27
CA LEU A 29 12.26 -17.55 20.90
C LEU A 29 12.64 -18.44 19.70
N THR A 30 12.38 -19.74 19.83
CA THR A 30 12.52 -20.72 18.76
C THR A 30 11.19 -21.38 18.49
N PHE A 31 10.71 -21.29 17.25
CA PHE A 31 9.45 -21.85 16.78
C PHE A 31 9.71 -23.16 16.06
N LYS A 32 8.97 -24.20 16.44
CA LYS A 32 9.10 -25.57 15.90
C LYS A 32 7.75 -26.05 15.39
N ASP A 33 7.75 -26.81 14.28
CA ASP A 33 6.56 -27.47 13.76
C ASP A 33 6.12 -28.68 14.61
N ALA A 34 5.04 -29.35 14.20
CA ALA A 34 4.55 -30.56 14.85
C ALA A 34 5.58 -31.70 14.93
N ASN A 35 6.56 -31.72 14.00
CA ASN A 35 7.65 -32.68 13.95
C ASN A 35 8.87 -32.23 14.75
N LYS A 36 8.78 -31.17 15.53
CA LYS A 36 9.87 -30.56 16.31
C LYS A 36 11.02 -30.01 15.47
N ARG A 37 10.81 -29.78 14.16
CA ARG A 37 11.78 -29.09 13.30
C ARG A 37 11.70 -27.60 13.54
N ILE A 38 12.84 -26.93 13.65
CA ILE A 38 12.90 -25.47 13.75
C ILE A 38 12.42 -24.88 12.42
N ILE A 39 11.36 -24.08 12.47
CA ILE A 39 10.83 -23.34 11.32
C ILE A 39 11.26 -21.88 11.34
N LEU A 40 11.38 -21.28 12.53
CA LEU A 40 11.83 -19.90 12.72
C LEU A 40 12.56 -19.76 14.04
N GLN A 41 13.61 -18.96 14.08
CA GLN A 41 14.34 -18.65 15.31
C GLN A 41 14.73 -17.18 15.35
N GLU A 42 14.51 -16.52 16.49
CA GLU A 42 15.08 -15.20 16.72
C GLU A 42 16.61 -15.28 16.76
N LYS A 43 17.27 -14.23 16.31
CA LYS A 43 18.71 -14.09 16.45
C LYS A 43 19.06 -13.67 17.87
N VAL A 44 20.08 -14.28 18.46
CA VAL A 44 20.63 -13.85 19.77
C VAL A 44 21.03 -12.39 19.70
N GLY A 45 20.53 -11.57 20.66
CA GLY A 45 20.71 -10.12 20.66
C GLY A 45 20.03 -9.38 19.50
N GLY A 46 19.10 -10.05 18.80
CA GLY A 46 18.39 -9.50 17.64
C GLY A 46 17.15 -8.69 17.98
N ARG A 47 16.74 -8.65 19.24
CA ARG A 47 15.61 -7.83 19.73
C ARG A 47 16.11 -6.48 20.19
N PHE A 48 15.53 -5.43 19.63
CA PHE A 48 15.84 -4.05 20.00
C PHE A 48 14.55 -3.27 20.24
N MET A 49 14.49 -2.57 21.34
CA MET A 49 13.40 -1.68 21.69
C MET A 49 13.95 -0.46 22.43
N LYS A 50 13.75 0.71 21.87
CA LYS A 50 14.22 1.97 22.43
C LYS A 50 13.07 2.95 22.60
N VAL A 51 12.94 3.53 23.78
CA VAL A 51 12.00 4.63 24.04
C VAL A 51 12.28 5.80 23.10
N SER A 52 11.25 6.30 22.48
CA SER A 52 11.25 7.42 21.54
C SER A 52 10.00 8.28 21.74
N SER A 53 9.87 9.31 20.95
CA SER A 53 8.64 10.11 20.88
C SER A 53 8.42 10.62 19.46
N VAL A 54 7.17 10.77 19.09
CA VAL A 54 6.75 11.42 17.85
C VAL A 54 5.66 12.45 18.19
N GLN A 55 5.81 13.69 17.73
CA GLN A 55 4.87 14.78 18.02
C GLN A 55 4.54 14.92 19.54
N ASN A 56 5.54 14.73 20.42
CA ASN A 56 5.46 14.70 21.88
C ASN A 56 4.66 13.52 22.49
N GLU A 57 4.23 12.55 21.69
CA GLU A 57 3.61 11.31 22.20
C GLU A 57 4.70 10.23 22.39
N PRO A 58 4.67 9.48 23.50
CA PRO A 58 5.64 8.42 23.74
C PRO A 58 5.44 7.27 22.74
N THR A 59 6.53 6.84 22.16
CA THR A 59 6.58 5.72 21.19
C THR A 59 7.84 4.89 21.43
N TYR A 60 8.04 3.88 20.60
CA TYR A 60 9.25 3.08 20.56
C TYR A 60 9.82 3.01 19.14
N GLN A 61 11.13 2.89 19.05
CA GLN A 61 11.80 2.31 17.90
C GLN A 61 11.97 0.83 18.18
N VAL A 62 11.52 -0.04 17.27
CA VAL A 62 11.57 -1.48 17.48
C VAL A 62 12.22 -2.18 16.30
N GLU A 63 12.98 -3.24 16.59
CA GLU A 63 13.56 -4.13 15.58
C GLU A 63 13.58 -5.55 16.11
N GLN A 64 13.32 -6.52 15.23
CA GLN A 64 13.51 -7.94 15.49
C GLN A 64 14.25 -8.58 14.33
N ARG A 65 15.27 -9.34 14.66
CA ARG A 65 16.08 -10.13 13.73
C ARG A 65 15.80 -11.61 13.90
N PHE A 66 15.64 -12.29 12.78
CA PHE A 66 15.46 -13.73 12.71
C PHE A 66 16.58 -14.35 11.89
N VAL A 67 16.95 -15.59 12.22
CA VAL A 67 17.86 -16.40 11.41
C VAL A 67 17.16 -16.79 10.11
N SER A 68 17.82 -16.55 8.98
CA SER A 68 17.29 -16.83 7.63
C SER A 68 18.38 -17.55 6.81
N PRO A 69 18.36 -18.90 6.76
CA PRO A 69 19.38 -19.68 6.06
C PRO A 69 19.34 -19.45 4.56
N LYS A 70 20.45 -19.76 3.86
CA LYS A 70 20.60 -19.47 2.42
C LYS A 70 19.61 -20.20 1.52
N ASP A 71 19.13 -21.36 1.96
CA ASP A 71 18.17 -22.21 1.25
C ASP A 71 16.70 -21.86 1.58
N GLU A 72 16.47 -20.74 2.25
CA GLU A 72 15.13 -20.20 2.50
C GLU A 72 14.67 -19.33 1.35
N TYR A 73 13.41 -19.47 0.96
CA TYR A 73 12.71 -18.56 0.06
C TYR A 73 11.64 -17.83 0.86
N ILE A 74 11.60 -16.51 0.72
CA ILE A 74 10.66 -15.63 1.41
C ILE A 74 9.82 -14.90 0.37
N TYR A 75 8.50 -14.88 0.58
CA TYR A 75 7.50 -14.24 -0.28
C TYR A 75 6.67 -13.26 0.55
N GLY A 76 6.07 -12.25 -0.09
CA GLY A 76 5.12 -11.35 0.58
C GLY A 76 5.56 -9.90 0.65
N THR A 77 5.26 -9.24 1.76
CA THR A 77 5.35 -7.80 2.04
C THR A 77 4.39 -6.93 1.21
N GLY A 78 3.49 -7.52 0.43
CA GLY A 78 2.52 -6.81 -0.41
C GLY A 78 2.87 -6.83 -1.90
N GLN A 79 2.57 -5.74 -2.61
CA GLN A 79 2.79 -5.59 -4.03
C GLN A 79 3.82 -4.50 -4.30
N PHE A 80 4.86 -4.82 -5.08
CA PHE A 80 5.97 -3.92 -5.41
C PHE A 80 6.32 -4.04 -6.89
N GLN A 81 6.91 -2.98 -7.47
CA GLN A 81 7.37 -2.94 -8.86
C GLN A 81 8.87 -3.30 -9.02
N ASP A 82 9.45 -4.00 -8.07
CA ASP A 82 10.89 -4.33 -8.07
C ASP A 82 11.23 -5.67 -8.73
N GLY A 83 10.21 -6.43 -9.17
CA GLY A 83 10.40 -7.69 -9.92
C GLY A 83 10.82 -8.90 -9.10
N TYR A 84 10.89 -8.82 -7.77
CA TYR A 84 11.32 -9.93 -6.92
C TYR A 84 10.15 -10.75 -6.40
N LEU A 85 10.11 -12.03 -6.76
CA LEU A 85 9.24 -13.03 -6.14
C LEU A 85 9.83 -13.53 -4.81
N ASN A 86 11.10 -13.94 -4.82
CA ASN A 86 11.85 -14.27 -3.60
C ASN A 86 12.52 -13.01 -3.07
N ILE A 87 12.06 -12.54 -1.91
CA ILE A 87 12.51 -11.29 -1.30
C ILE A 87 13.53 -11.52 -0.16
N ARG A 88 14.07 -12.73 -0.04
CA ARG A 88 15.10 -13.01 0.97
C ARG A 88 16.31 -12.09 0.80
N GLY A 89 16.67 -11.38 1.85
CA GLY A 89 17.79 -10.44 1.85
C GLY A 89 17.52 -9.11 1.17
N LEU A 90 16.38 -8.94 0.45
CA LEU A 90 16.00 -7.68 -0.20
C LEU A 90 15.57 -6.64 0.85
N THR A 91 16.07 -5.42 0.72
CA THR A 91 15.64 -4.28 1.55
C THR A 91 14.38 -3.66 0.94
N ARG A 92 13.32 -3.49 1.72
CA ARG A 92 12.08 -2.78 1.31
C ARG A 92 11.62 -1.83 2.38
N ARG A 93 11.09 -0.68 1.95
CA ARG A 93 10.33 0.23 2.83
C ARG A 93 8.85 -0.01 2.63
N LEU A 94 8.17 -0.42 3.70
CA LEU A 94 6.76 -0.78 3.67
C LEU A 94 5.90 0.45 3.97
N THR A 95 5.45 1.09 2.91
CA THR A 95 4.52 2.24 2.96
C THR A 95 3.49 2.10 1.85
N GLN A 96 2.30 2.67 2.06
CA GLN A 96 1.27 2.76 1.02
C GLN A 96 1.60 3.92 0.09
N VAL A 97 1.73 3.64 -1.19
CA VAL A 97 1.85 4.66 -2.25
C VAL A 97 1.17 4.14 -3.52
N ASN A 98 0.86 5.01 -4.47
CA ASN A 98 0.37 4.56 -5.79
C ASN A 98 1.35 3.54 -6.39
N THR A 99 0.82 2.46 -6.97
CA THR A 99 1.57 1.31 -7.53
C THR A 99 2.29 0.42 -6.51
N GLN A 100 2.10 0.66 -5.21
CA GLN A 100 2.70 -0.15 -4.16
C GLN A 100 1.71 -0.40 -3.03
N ILE A 101 1.48 -1.66 -2.68
CA ILE A 101 0.70 -2.07 -1.51
C ILE A 101 1.66 -2.68 -0.50
N SER A 102 1.63 -2.19 0.72
CA SER A 102 2.49 -2.67 1.81
C SER A 102 1.69 -3.43 2.85
N ILE A 103 2.00 -4.71 2.99
CA ILE A 103 1.43 -5.60 4.00
C ILE A 103 2.59 -6.26 4.73
N PRO A 104 2.84 -5.98 6.01
CA PRO A 104 3.99 -6.49 6.74
C PRO A 104 3.81 -7.97 7.14
N PHE A 105 3.56 -8.81 6.13
CA PHE A 105 3.39 -10.26 6.24
C PHE A 105 4.29 -10.96 5.25
N ILE A 106 4.99 -11.99 5.71
CA ILE A 106 5.81 -12.86 4.87
C ILE A 106 5.39 -14.32 5.01
N LEU A 107 5.62 -15.08 3.94
CA LEU A 107 5.49 -16.52 3.87
C LEU A 107 6.86 -17.13 3.54
N SER A 108 7.29 -18.12 4.31
CA SER A 108 8.58 -18.79 4.14
C SER A 108 8.44 -20.22 3.62
N SER A 109 9.38 -20.64 2.77
CA SER A 109 9.53 -22.03 2.33
C SER A 109 9.94 -22.99 3.47
N LYS A 110 10.27 -22.46 4.63
CA LYS A 110 10.58 -23.27 5.84
C LYS A 110 9.32 -23.70 6.62
N GLY A 111 8.12 -23.36 6.12
CA GLY A 111 6.85 -23.77 6.71
C GLY A 111 6.35 -22.84 7.81
N TYR A 112 6.54 -21.54 7.62
CA TYR A 112 5.95 -20.52 8.48
C TYR A 112 5.48 -19.29 7.71
N GLY A 113 4.53 -18.56 8.31
CA GLY A 113 4.24 -17.17 8.01
C GLY A 113 4.57 -16.29 9.20
N LEU A 114 4.90 -15.03 8.96
CA LEU A 114 5.15 -14.05 10.01
C LEU A 114 4.42 -12.75 9.67
N LEU A 115 3.54 -12.31 10.57
CA LEU A 115 2.89 -11.00 10.53
C LEU A 115 3.60 -10.08 11.51
N TRP A 116 4.19 -9.00 11.04
CA TRP A 116 4.71 -7.91 11.84
C TRP A 116 3.60 -6.90 12.10
N ASN A 117 3.08 -6.87 13.34
CA ASN A 117 1.88 -6.13 13.67
C ASN A 117 2.20 -4.66 14.04
N ASN A 118 2.62 -3.88 13.04
CA ASN A 118 2.85 -2.44 13.17
C ASN A 118 2.13 -1.69 12.06
N TYR A 119 1.38 -0.66 12.40
CA TYR A 119 0.53 0.10 11.47
C TYR A 119 1.23 1.34 10.87
N GLY A 120 2.38 1.70 11.41
CA GLY A 120 3.25 2.74 10.90
C GLY A 120 4.20 2.24 9.81
N LEU A 121 5.19 3.07 9.50
CA LEU A 121 6.27 2.70 8.60
C LEU A 121 7.04 1.49 9.16
N THR A 122 7.34 0.54 8.29
CA THR A 122 8.18 -0.61 8.59
C THR A 122 9.21 -0.79 7.49
N ASP A 123 10.47 -0.95 7.86
CA ASP A 123 11.52 -1.37 6.94
C ASP A 123 11.75 -2.88 7.09
N PHE A 124 11.71 -3.59 5.96
CA PHE A 124 12.07 -5.00 5.83
C PHE A 124 13.52 -5.10 5.39
N ASN A 125 14.35 -5.85 6.14
CA ASN A 125 15.79 -5.95 5.93
C ASN A 125 16.49 -4.58 5.78
N PRO A 126 16.31 -3.64 6.74
CA PRO A 126 16.83 -2.28 6.64
C PRO A 126 18.35 -2.24 6.50
N ALA A 127 18.84 -1.28 5.74
CA ALA A 127 20.26 -0.96 5.66
C ALA A 127 20.61 0.18 6.61
N ASP A 128 21.74 0.05 7.32
CA ASP A 128 22.26 1.08 8.21
C ASP A 128 23.30 1.98 7.50
N GLN A 129 23.81 1.55 6.35
CA GLN A 129 24.71 2.33 5.53
C GLN A 129 23.94 3.06 4.44
N PHE A 130 24.29 4.31 4.22
CA PHE A 130 23.68 5.12 3.17
C PHE A 130 24.65 6.16 2.63
N VAL A 131 24.33 6.67 1.45
CA VAL A 131 25.00 7.82 0.84
C VAL A 131 23.95 8.75 0.23
N GLU A 132 24.09 10.04 0.52
CA GLU A 132 23.32 11.10 -0.12
C GLU A 132 23.98 11.42 -1.47
N LEU A 133 23.20 11.45 -2.54
CA LEU A 133 23.74 11.81 -3.85
C LEU A 133 23.66 13.32 -4.06
N THR A 134 24.72 13.88 -4.59
CA THR A 134 24.82 15.31 -4.87
C THR A 134 24.48 15.61 -6.32
N PRO A 135 23.79 16.74 -6.60
CA PRO A 135 23.55 17.16 -7.98
C PRO A 135 24.87 17.33 -8.74
N ALA A 136 25.02 16.64 -9.87
CA ALA A 136 26.10 16.86 -10.80
C ALA A 136 25.71 18.01 -11.75
N ASN A 137 25.44 17.73 -13.02
CA ASN A 137 25.00 18.73 -13.99
C ASN A 137 23.59 18.41 -14.50
N ALA A 138 22.92 19.38 -15.11
CA ALA A 138 21.74 19.08 -15.91
C ALA A 138 22.15 18.02 -16.96
N SER A 139 21.42 16.92 -17.03
CA SER A 139 21.77 15.79 -17.91
C SER A 139 21.59 16.11 -19.40
N GLY A 140 21.03 17.28 -19.71
CA GLY A 140 20.77 17.70 -21.11
C GLY A 140 19.52 17.04 -21.70
N GLU A 141 19.00 15.99 -21.14
CA GLU A 141 17.81 15.30 -21.63
C GLU A 141 16.55 15.87 -20.99
N ALA A 142 15.52 16.04 -21.79
CA ALA A 142 14.19 16.42 -21.33
C ALA A 142 13.25 15.20 -21.46
N VAL A 143 12.56 14.86 -20.40
CA VAL A 143 11.57 13.77 -20.38
C VAL A 143 10.18 14.36 -20.49
N THR A 144 9.39 13.89 -21.46
CA THR A 144 7.98 14.22 -21.54
C THR A 144 7.21 13.29 -20.62
N VAL A 145 6.54 13.85 -19.63
CA VAL A 145 5.69 13.13 -18.67
C VAL A 145 4.24 13.50 -18.89
N ASN A 146 3.35 12.53 -18.79
CA ASN A 146 1.92 12.79 -18.70
C ASN A 146 1.58 12.94 -17.22
N THR A 147 0.96 14.05 -16.84
CA THR A 147 0.45 14.26 -15.49
C THR A 147 -1.06 14.42 -15.56
N THR A 148 -1.73 14.10 -14.47
CA THR A 148 -3.18 14.27 -14.36
C THR A 148 -3.47 15.50 -13.52
N GLY A 149 -4.07 16.50 -14.13
CA GLY A 149 -4.55 17.72 -13.46
C GLY A 149 -6.06 17.68 -13.27
N THR A 150 -6.61 18.68 -12.57
CA THR A 150 -8.07 18.82 -12.36
C THR A 150 -8.88 18.94 -13.66
N SER A 151 -8.23 19.35 -14.75
CA SER A 151 -8.84 19.49 -16.08
C SER A 151 -8.54 18.34 -17.05
N GLY A 152 -7.77 17.33 -16.64
CA GLY A 152 -7.41 16.17 -17.48
C GLY A 152 -5.92 15.94 -17.55
N ASN A 153 -5.51 15.05 -18.47
CA ASN A 153 -4.11 14.74 -18.70
C ASN A 153 -3.38 15.91 -19.35
N VAL A 154 -2.26 16.27 -18.76
CA VAL A 154 -1.38 17.35 -19.22
C VAL A 154 -0.03 16.72 -19.58
N ARG A 155 0.49 17.01 -20.75
CA ARG A 155 1.87 16.71 -21.14
C ARG A 155 2.79 17.81 -20.65
N GLU A 156 3.75 17.45 -19.82
CA GLU A 156 4.80 18.33 -19.35
C GLU A 156 6.16 17.83 -19.80
N THR A 157 7.00 18.76 -20.26
CA THR A 157 8.40 18.45 -20.53
C THR A 157 9.22 18.88 -19.30
N ARG A 158 9.88 17.92 -18.67
CA ARG A 158 10.71 18.14 -17.48
C ARG A 158 12.16 17.90 -17.79
N GLN A 159 13.03 18.82 -17.37
CA GLN A 159 14.47 18.66 -17.45
C GLN A 159 14.93 17.64 -16.43
N THR A 160 15.72 16.66 -16.86
CA THR A 160 16.34 15.70 -15.96
C THR A 160 17.68 16.20 -15.44
N TYR A 161 18.04 15.72 -14.25
CA TYR A 161 19.28 16.04 -13.55
C TYR A 161 19.96 14.74 -13.13
N SER A 162 21.29 14.72 -13.22
CA SER A 162 22.11 13.64 -12.71
C SER A 162 22.56 13.96 -11.29
N PHE A 163 22.48 12.96 -10.42
CA PHE A 163 22.97 12.99 -9.05
C PHE A 163 24.00 11.89 -8.91
N THR A 164 25.13 12.19 -8.29
CA THR A 164 26.24 11.25 -8.19
C THR A 164 26.74 11.07 -6.77
N ALA A 165 27.24 9.88 -6.49
CA ALA A 165 27.96 9.53 -5.28
C ALA A 165 28.92 8.39 -5.56
N SER A 166 29.66 7.96 -4.55
CA SER A 166 30.36 6.68 -4.61
C SER A 166 30.23 5.95 -3.29
N VAL A 167 30.16 4.62 -3.35
CA VAL A 167 30.16 3.74 -2.18
C VAL A 167 31.43 2.88 -2.22
N ASP A 168 31.97 2.62 -1.02
CA ASP A 168 33.10 1.70 -0.87
C ASP A 168 32.64 0.47 -0.14
N VAL A 169 32.63 -0.68 -0.83
CA VAL A 169 32.16 -1.94 -0.27
C VAL A 169 33.36 -2.75 0.26
N PRO A 170 33.28 -3.27 1.50
CA PRO A 170 34.44 -3.87 2.16
C PRO A 170 34.79 -5.27 1.61
N ARG A 171 33.87 -5.95 0.92
CA ARG A 171 34.06 -7.30 0.38
C ARG A 171 33.18 -7.54 -0.83
N SER A 172 33.63 -8.41 -1.74
CA SER A 172 32.81 -8.85 -2.87
C SER A 172 31.64 -9.72 -2.40
N GLY A 173 30.50 -9.63 -3.10
CA GLY A 173 29.30 -10.43 -2.84
C GLY A 173 28.02 -9.71 -3.21
N SER A 174 26.90 -10.30 -2.83
CA SER A 174 25.56 -9.75 -3.07
C SER A 174 25.25 -8.62 -2.07
N TYR A 175 24.76 -7.51 -2.58
CA TYR A 175 24.33 -6.35 -1.81
C TYR A 175 22.88 -6.01 -2.12
N SER A 176 22.11 -5.74 -1.09
CA SER A 176 20.77 -5.19 -1.20
C SER A 176 20.81 -3.69 -1.13
N LEU A 177 20.14 -3.05 -2.07
CA LEU A 177 20.04 -1.62 -2.25
C LEU A 177 18.59 -1.18 -2.04
N LEU A 178 18.41 0.00 -1.45
CA LEU A 178 17.16 0.74 -1.44
C LEU A 178 17.46 2.18 -1.88
N LEU A 179 16.99 2.55 -3.06
CA LEU A 179 17.01 3.94 -3.50
C LEU A 179 15.77 4.66 -2.97
N ASP A 180 15.97 5.76 -2.26
CA ASP A 180 14.91 6.67 -1.83
C ASP A 180 15.11 8.02 -2.54
N VAL A 181 14.17 8.40 -3.38
CA VAL A 181 14.23 9.67 -4.14
C VAL A 181 13.30 10.74 -3.57
N GLY A 182 12.67 10.47 -2.42
CA GLY A 182 11.73 11.36 -1.73
C GLY A 182 10.26 11.14 -2.13
N GLN A 183 9.34 11.74 -1.39
CA GLN A 183 7.90 11.42 -1.40
C GLN A 183 7.13 11.85 -2.66
N ARG A 184 7.75 12.56 -3.58
CA ARG A 184 7.05 13.07 -4.76
C ARG A 184 6.77 11.96 -5.77
N MET A 185 5.52 11.86 -6.20
CA MET A 185 5.05 10.94 -7.24
C MET A 185 5.05 11.59 -8.64
N ALA A 186 4.64 10.83 -9.65
CA ALA A 186 4.51 11.25 -11.05
C ALA A 186 5.84 11.71 -11.65
N ARG A 187 6.88 10.90 -11.52
CA ARG A 187 8.20 11.15 -12.11
C ARG A 187 8.86 9.85 -12.53
N LYS A 188 9.89 9.99 -13.34
CA LYS A 188 10.73 8.91 -13.80
C LYS A 188 12.15 9.08 -13.22
N TYR A 189 12.73 7.97 -12.79
CA TYR A 189 14.11 7.94 -12.34
C TYR A 189 14.79 6.63 -12.75
N TYR A 190 16.12 6.59 -12.76
CA TYR A 190 16.88 5.36 -12.87
C TYR A 190 18.09 5.37 -11.93
N LEU A 191 18.60 4.17 -11.64
CA LEU A 191 19.81 3.93 -10.87
C LEU A 191 20.86 3.25 -11.76
N VAL A 192 22.06 3.81 -11.80
CA VAL A 192 23.22 3.27 -12.52
C VAL A 192 24.34 3.04 -11.52
N ILE A 193 25.02 1.89 -11.63
CA ILE A 193 26.21 1.56 -10.84
C ILE A 193 27.32 1.16 -11.83
N ASP A 194 28.48 1.83 -11.76
CA ASP A 194 29.62 1.60 -12.66
C ASP A 194 29.25 1.59 -14.15
N GLY A 195 28.33 2.47 -14.54
CA GLY A 195 27.82 2.57 -15.91
C GLY A 195 26.75 1.54 -16.29
N GLN A 196 26.39 0.60 -15.41
CA GLN A 196 25.34 -0.37 -15.66
C GLN A 196 24.01 0.10 -15.03
N LYS A 197 22.93 0.14 -15.80
CA LYS A 197 21.59 0.40 -15.26
C LYS A 197 21.12 -0.77 -14.42
N ILE A 198 20.79 -0.49 -13.17
CA ILE A 198 20.25 -1.44 -12.19
C ILE A 198 18.73 -1.30 -12.04
N VAL A 199 18.25 -0.05 -12.07
CA VAL A 199 16.82 0.26 -12.04
C VAL A 199 16.51 1.16 -13.22
N ASP A 200 15.62 0.72 -14.09
CA ASP A 200 15.13 1.46 -15.27
C ASP A 200 13.66 1.08 -15.50
N VAL A 201 12.79 1.53 -14.62
CA VAL A 201 11.34 1.26 -14.73
C VAL A 201 10.70 2.36 -15.56
N ASN A 202 10.02 1.97 -16.64
CA ASN A 202 9.36 2.90 -17.55
C ASN A 202 7.93 3.23 -17.11
N ASN A 203 7.77 3.69 -15.89
CA ASN A 203 6.48 4.11 -15.34
C ASN A 203 6.57 5.55 -14.84
N LEU A 204 5.48 6.31 -14.98
CA LEU A 204 5.38 7.70 -14.52
C LEU A 204 5.02 7.81 -13.04
N TRP A 205 4.36 6.79 -12.51
CA TRP A 205 3.90 6.75 -11.12
C TRP A 205 4.79 5.84 -10.28
N LEU A 206 6.13 6.02 -10.43
CA LEU A 206 7.07 5.26 -9.63
C LEU A 206 6.91 5.60 -8.14
N PRO A 207 6.97 4.59 -7.28
CA PRO A 207 7.02 4.81 -5.84
C PRO A 207 8.30 5.60 -5.47
N PRO A 208 8.30 6.31 -4.33
CA PRO A 208 9.46 7.08 -3.89
C PRO A 208 10.68 6.22 -3.55
N THR A 209 10.48 4.93 -3.35
CA THR A 209 11.56 3.98 -3.06
C THR A 209 11.51 2.80 -4.03
N THR A 210 12.69 2.30 -4.40
CA THR A 210 12.83 1.06 -5.16
C THR A 210 14.00 0.25 -4.64
N SER A 211 13.96 -1.07 -4.85
CA SER A 211 14.91 -2.01 -4.30
C SER A 211 15.60 -2.81 -5.39
N ALA A 212 16.85 -3.21 -5.15
CA ALA A 212 17.57 -4.13 -6.01
C ALA A 212 18.57 -4.97 -5.20
N ILE A 213 18.90 -6.17 -5.71
CA ILE A 213 20.07 -6.94 -5.27
C ILE A 213 21.07 -6.95 -6.40
N VAL A 214 22.33 -6.62 -6.10
CA VAL A 214 23.41 -6.53 -7.05
C VAL A 214 24.65 -7.26 -6.56
N GLU A 215 25.44 -7.81 -7.48
CA GLU A 215 26.77 -8.34 -7.17
C GLU A 215 27.80 -7.21 -7.30
N LEU A 216 28.49 -6.90 -6.21
CA LEU A 216 29.55 -5.90 -6.17
C LEU A 216 30.90 -6.53 -5.81
N THR A 217 31.97 -6.03 -6.40
CA THR A 217 33.34 -6.38 -6.00
C THR A 217 33.78 -5.56 -4.78
N ALA A 218 34.78 -6.00 -4.04
CA ALA A 218 35.36 -5.13 -3.00
C ALA A 218 35.98 -3.89 -3.63
N GLY A 219 35.75 -2.72 -3.00
CA GLY A 219 36.28 -1.45 -3.43
C GLY A 219 35.21 -0.41 -3.75
N LYS A 220 35.60 0.61 -4.47
CA LYS A 220 34.79 1.79 -4.78
C LYS A 220 33.93 1.54 -6.01
N HIS A 221 32.64 1.91 -5.90
CA HIS A 221 31.66 1.88 -6.97
C HIS A 221 31.06 3.25 -7.19
N ASP A 222 30.93 3.67 -8.44
CA ASP A 222 30.35 4.94 -8.81
C ASP A 222 28.82 4.78 -8.98
N ILE A 223 28.07 5.66 -8.34
CA ILE A 223 26.62 5.65 -8.31
C ILE A 223 26.11 6.88 -9.05
N GLU A 224 25.16 6.67 -9.95
CA GLU A 224 24.42 7.74 -10.62
C GLU A 224 22.92 7.48 -10.52
N VAL A 225 22.17 8.51 -10.15
CA VAL A 225 20.71 8.53 -10.20
C VAL A 225 20.27 9.67 -11.11
N GLN A 226 19.41 9.38 -12.07
CA GLN A 226 18.72 10.41 -12.83
C GLN A 226 17.37 10.69 -12.20
N GLY A 227 17.04 11.96 -11.99
CA GLY A 227 15.79 12.40 -11.38
C GLY A 227 15.44 13.82 -11.77
N GLU A 228 14.59 14.48 -10.98
CA GLU A 228 14.21 15.87 -11.16
C GLU A 228 15.10 16.80 -10.29
N ARG A 229 15.15 18.08 -10.65
CA ARG A 229 16.05 19.07 -10.01
C ARG A 229 16.00 19.14 -8.49
N ASN A 230 14.80 18.95 -7.93
CA ASN A 230 14.56 19.11 -6.49
C ASN A 230 14.59 17.78 -5.74
N ASP A 231 14.93 16.69 -6.41
CA ASP A 231 15.09 15.41 -5.77
C ASP A 231 16.29 15.42 -4.82
N LYS A 232 16.20 14.56 -3.80
CA LYS A 232 17.28 14.35 -2.84
C LYS A 232 17.50 12.85 -2.72
N PRO A 233 18.08 12.21 -3.74
CA PRO A 233 18.23 10.77 -3.72
C PRO A 233 19.20 10.34 -2.62
N VAL A 234 18.80 9.31 -1.90
CA VAL A 234 19.61 8.62 -0.90
C VAL A 234 19.67 7.15 -1.29
N LEU A 235 20.85 6.59 -1.39
CA LEU A 235 21.04 5.17 -1.60
C LEU A 235 21.42 4.51 -0.27
N TYR A 236 20.54 3.63 0.22
CA TYR A 236 20.82 2.74 1.34
C TYR A 236 21.35 1.42 0.80
N TRP A 237 22.32 0.81 1.51
CA TRP A 237 22.91 -0.43 1.08
C TRP A 237 23.39 -1.31 2.24
N ARG A 238 23.33 -2.61 2.05
CA ARG A 238 23.85 -3.61 2.99
C ARG A 238 24.27 -4.88 2.27
N PRO A 239 25.25 -5.64 2.79
CA PRO A 239 25.48 -6.99 2.30
C PRO A 239 24.27 -7.89 2.58
N VAL A 240 23.90 -8.74 1.64
CA VAL A 240 22.93 -9.81 1.87
C VAL A 240 23.46 -10.75 2.94
N SER A 241 22.65 -11.02 3.96
CA SER A 241 23.03 -11.82 5.13
C SER A 241 22.04 -12.96 5.37
N GLU A 242 22.39 -13.85 6.32
CA GLU A 242 21.49 -14.92 6.77
C GLU A 242 20.55 -14.44 7.88
N GLU A 243 19.93 -13.28 7.66
CA GLU A 243 18.98 -12.65 8.57
C GLU A 243 17.78 -12.10 7.82
N THR A 244 16.62 -12.23 8.43
CA THR A 244 15.40 -11.48 8.12
C THR A 244 15.14 -10.50 9.24
N VAL A 245 14.92 -9.23 8.90
CA VAL A 245 14.82 -8.14 9.86
C VAL A 245 13.56 -7.33 9.59
N PHE A 246 12.79 -7.06 10.63
CA PHE A 246 11.75 -6.03 10.63
C PHE A 246 12.15 -4.91 11.58
N ARG A 247 12.04 -3.66 11.11
CA ARG A 247 12.32 -2.46 11.88
C ARG A 247 11.18 -1.45 11.71
N SER A 248 10.66 -0.93 12.81
CA SER A 248 9.70 0.18 12.78
C SER A 248 10.25 1.35 13.59
N PRO A 249 10.45 2.53 12.96
CA PRO A 249 10.94 3.71 13.66
C PRO A 249 9.92 4.31 14.62
N VAL A 250 8.63 4.01 14.40
CA VAL A 250 7.52 4.43 15.26
C VAL A 250 6.64 3.22 15.52
N ALA A 251 6.56 2.81 16.78
CA ALA A 251 5.75 1.69 17.23
C ALA A 251 5.19 1.94 18.63
N GLN A 252 4.08 1.32 18.97
CA GLN A 252 3.54 1.29 20.32
C GLN A 252 4.10 0.12 21.13
N MET A 253 4.50 -0.95 20.47
CA MET A 253 5.09 -2.16 21.04
C MET A 253 5.88 -2.94 19.99
N LEU A 254 6.67 -3.91 20.40
CA LEU A 254 7.22 -4.93 19.51
C LEU A 254 6.22 -6.08 19.49
N ASP A 255 5.57 -6.30 18.35
CA ASP A 255 4.50 -7.28 18.19
C ASP A 255 4.63 -8.00 16.85
N TYR A 256 4.64 -9.33 16.89
CA TYR A 256 4.57 -10.17 15.70
C TYR A 256 3.87 -11.50 15.99
N THR A 257 3.25 -12.06 14.96
CA THR A 257 2.56 -13.36 15.04
C THR A 257 3.21 -14.33 14.07
N VAL A 258 3.47 -15.56 14.54
CA VAL A 258 4.00 -16.65 13.73
C VAL A 258 2.92 -17.69 13.48
N PHE A 259 2.78 -18.09 12.22
CA PHE A 259 1.90 -19.15 11.76
C PHE A 259 2.76 -20.31 11.30
N ALA A 260 2.44 -21.56 11.70
CA ALA A 260 3.15 -22.76 11.26
C ALA A 260 2.31 -23.53 10.24
N GLY A 261 2.95 -24.14 9.26
CA GLY A 261 2.31 -24.97 8.24
C GLY A 261 2.84 -24.72 6.82
N ASN A 262 2.25 -25.41 5.86
CA ASN A 262 2.47 -25.10 4.45
C ASN A 262 1.76 -23.78 4.06
N GLY A 263 1.93 -23.33 2.81
CA GLY A 263 1.39 -22.06 2.37
C GLY A 263 -0.14 -21.91 2.55
N ASP A 264 -0.89 -22.95 2.26
CA ASP A 264 -2.35 -22.96 2.39
C ASP A 264 -2.79 -22.89 3.85
N GLU A 265 -2.14 -23.64 4.72
CA GLU A 265 -2.40 -23.66 6.17
C GLU A 265 -2.07 -22.31 6.82
N VAL A 266 -0.93 -21.73 6.45
CA VAL A 266 -0.50 -20.41 6.91
C VAL A 266 -1.51 -19.33 6.48
N ILE A 267 -1.94 -19.32 5.21
CA ILE A 267 -2.93 -18.34 4.72
C ILE A 267 -4.31 -18.57 5.35
N ALA A 268 -4.70 -19.82 5.60
CA ALA A 268 -5.95 -20.12 6.30
C ALA A 268 -5.93 -19.53 7.73
N SER A 269 -4.87 -19.78 8.50
CA SER A 269 -4.69 -19.25 9.86
C SER A 269 -4.58 -17.71 9.88
N TYR A 270 -3.85 -17.15 8.91
CA TYR A 270 -3.77 -15.69 8.73
C TYR A 270 -5.16 -15.07 8.50
N ARG A 271 -6.01 -15.70 7.66
CA ARG A 271 -7.38 -15.25 7.40
C ARG A 271 -8.30 -15.43 8.60
N GLU A 272 -8.10 -16.46 9.38
CA GLU A 272 -8.82 -16.65 10.64
C GLU A 272 -8.52 -15.50 11.61
N LEU A 273 -7.26 -15.14 11.77
CA LEU A 273 -6.83 -14.04 12.64
C LEU A 273 -7.27 -12.67 12.12
N THR A 274 -7.08 -12.42 10.82
CA THR A 274 -7.28 -11.08 10.23
C THR A 274 -8.68 -10.86 9.64
N GLY A 275 -9.49 -11.88 9.59
CA GLY A 275 -10.88 -11.90 9.10
C GLY A 275 -11.02 -12.49 7.69
N PRO A 276 -12.12 -13.22 7.44
CA PRO A 276 -12.41 -13.81 6.15
C PRO A 276 -12.84 -12.76 5.12
N ALA A 277 -12.49 -12.98 3.86
CA ALA A 277 -13.04 -12.18 2.76
C ALA A 277 -14.52 -12.57 2.53
N PRO A 278 -15.44 -11.61 2.43
CA PRO A 278 -16.82 -11.90 2.07
C PRO A 278 -16.92 -12.32 0.61
N MET A 279 -17.97 -13.08 0.28
CA MET A 279 -18.26 -13.44 -1.09
C MET A 279 -18.65 -12.20 -1.89
N MET A 280 -17.95 -11.95 -2.98
CA MET A 280 -18.25 -10.86 -3.92
C MET A 280 -19.44 -11.19 -4.83
N PRO A 281 -20.09 -10.18 -5.44
CA PRO A 281 -21.12 -10.41 -6.46
C PRO A 281 -20.55 -11.16 -7.67
N LEU A 282 -21.33 -12.05 -8.29
CA LEU A 282 -20.88 -12.84 -9.44
C LEU A 282 -20.45 -11.95 -10.63
N TRP A 283 -21.18 -10.87 -10.91
CA TRP A 283 -20.89 -9.94 -11.99
C TRP A 283 -19.55 -9.19 -11.82
N SER A 284 -19.01 -9.11 -10.60
CA SER A 284 -17.69 -8.52 -10.36
C SER A 284 -16.50 -9.38 -10.83
N LEU A 285 -16.78 -10.64 -11.19
CA LEU A 285 -15.79 -11.58 -11.74
C LEU A 285 -15.79 -11.61 -13.27
N GLY A 286 -16.67 -10.84 -13.91
CA GLY A 286 -16.79 -10.74 -15.36
C GLY A 286 -15.92 -9.61 -15.95
N TYR A 287 -16.26 -9.16 -17.17
CA TYR A 287 -15.52 -8.11 -17.83
C TYR A 287 -15.90 -6.72 -17.30
N ILE A 288 -14.92 -6.02 -16.77
CA ILE A 288 -15.04 -4.65 -16.27
C ILE A 288 -14.39 -3.71 -17.28
N HIS A 289 -15.20 -2.87 -17.94
CA HIS A 289 -14.72 -1.92 -18.92
C HIS A 289 -14.44 -0.56 -18.27
N CYS A 290 -13.18 -0.14 -18.31
CA CYS A 290 -12.72 1.17 -17.85
C CYS A 290 -11.99 1.88 -19.00
N ARG A 291 -12.28 3.16 -19.13
CA ARG A 291 -11.41 4.14 -19.81
C ARG A 291 -11.34 5.33 -18.88
N GLU A 292 -10.24 6.07 -18.88
CA GLU A 292 -9.95 7.11 -17.89
C GLU A 292 -11.23 7.82 -17.39
N ARG A 293 -12.13 8.24 -18.30
CA ARG A 293 -13.48 8.65 -17.93
C ARG A 293 -14.42 8.83 -19.13
N TYR A 294 -15.72 8.85 -18.83
CA TYR A 294 -16.76 9.35 -19.71
C TYR A 294 -17.09 10.79 -19.32
N ASN A 295 -17.21 11.71 -20.28
CA ASN A 295 -17.47 13.12 -20.00
C ASN A 295 -18.94 13.42 -19.74
N THR A 296 -19.83 12.58 -20.26
CA THR A 296 -21.28 12.75 -20.15
C THR A 296 -21.99 11.43 -19.93
N GLN A 297 -23.20 11.50 -19.38
CA GLN A 297 -24.12 10.39 -19.25
C GLN A 297 -24.41 9.72 -20.61
N ALA A 298 -24.59 10.54 -21.65
CA ALA A 298 -24.85 10.03 -23.01
C ALA A 298 -23.69 9.19 -23.55
N GLU A 299 -22.46 9.68 -23.39
CA GLU A 299 -21.24 8.97 -23.81
C GLU A 299 -21.08 7.63 -23.08
N LEU A 300 -21.35 7.59 -21.77
CA LEU A 300 -21.29 6.36 -20.99
C LEU A 300 -22.34 5.34 -21.48
N LEU A 301 -23.58 5.75 -21.64
CA LEU A 301 -24.67 4.89 -22.10
C LEU A 301 -24.43 4.39 -23.53
N GLU A 302 -23.95 5.26 -24.43
CA GLU A 302 -23.62 4.88 -25.81
C GLU A 302 -22.58 3.75 -25.85
N ASN A 303 -21.52 3.84 -25.05
CA ASN A 303 -20.52 2.79 -24.95
C ASN A 303 -21.14 1.46 -24.45
N ALA A 304 -21.97 1.49 -23.41
CA ALA A 304 -22.62 0.29 -22.90
C ALA A 304 -23.55 -0.36 -23.95
N ARG A 305 -24.32 0.47 -24.69
CA ARG A 305 -25.18 0.00 -25.80
C ARG A 305 -24.35 -0.64 -26.91
N GLU A 306 -23.25 -0.03 -27.31
CA GLU A 306 -22.36 -0.53 -28.36
C GLU A 306 -21.80 -1.91 -28.02
N PHE A 307 -21.41 -2.18 -26.77
CA PHE A 307 -21.03 -3.52 -26.32
C PHE A 307 -22.15 -4.53 -26.57
N ARG A 308 -23.41 -4.19 -26.24
CA ARG A 308 -24.57 -5.08 -26.45
C ARG A 308 -24.91 -5.26 -27.93
N GLU A 309 -24.90 -4.20 -28.72
CA GLU A 309 -25.15 -4.24 -30.15
C GLU A 309 -24.14 -5.11 -30.91
N ARG A 310 -22.86 -4.99 -30.52
CA ARG A 310 -21.75 -5.80 -31.04
C ARG A 310 -21.72 -7.22 -30.45
N LYS A 311 -22.60 -7.56 -29.52
CA LYS A 311 -22.63 -8.84 -28.79
C LYS A 311 -21.31 -9.16 -28.08
N LEU A 312 -20.63 -8.13 -27.60
CA LEU A 312 -19.45 -8.27 -26.76
C LEU A 312 -19.87 -8.42 -25.30
N PRO A 313 -19.27 -9.34 -24.53
CA PRO A 313 -19.57 -9.46 -23.12
C PRO A 313 -19.09 -8.22 -22.36
N ILE A 314 -19.93 -7.74 -21.46
CA ILE A 314 -19.60 -6.70 -20.46
C ILE A 314 -20.49 -6.92 -19.24
N ASP A 315 -19.92 -6.88 -18.06
CA ASP A 315 -20.64 -7.03 -16.80
C ASP A 315 -20.70 -5.69 -16.06
N MET A 316 -19.68 -4.87 -16.21
CA MET A 316 -19.57 -3.59 -15.52
C MET A 316 -18.87 -2.54 -16.38
N ILE A 317 -19.36 -1.30 -16.30
CA ILE A 317 -18.69 -0.11 -16.84
C ILE A 317 -18.25 0.78 -15.70
N VAL A 318 -17.12 1.47 -15.87
CA VAL A 318 -16.54 2.32 -14.81
C VAL A 318 -16.71 3.79 -15.19
N GLN A 319 -17.36 4.56 -14.32
CA GLN A 319 -17.30 6.01 -14.35
C GLN A 319 -16.18 6.47 -13.43
N ASP A 320 -15.08 6.86 -14.02
CA ASP A 320 -13.94 7.39 -13.30
C ASP A 320 -14.17 8.86 -12.89
N TRP A 321 -13.18 9.50 -12.35
CA TRP A 321 -13.21 10.83 -11.75
C TRP A 321 -13.83 11.94 -12.64
N GLN A 322 -14.07 13.15 -12.10
CA GLN A 322 -14.65 14.35 -12.73
C GLN A 322 -16.16 14.29 -13.09
N TYR A 323 -16.93 13.27 -12.71
CA TYR A 323 -18.39 13.30 -12.86
C TYR A 323 -19.03 14.42 -12.02
N TRP A 324 -18.34 14.91 -11.01
CA TRP A 324 -18.74 16.02 -10.14
C TRP A 324 -18.60 17.40 -10.80
N GLY A 325 -17.85 17.54 -11.90
CA GLY A 325 -17.71 18.74 -12.71
C GLY A 325 -17.50 20.01 -11.90
N LYS A 326 -18.45 20.96 -12.05
CA LYS A 326 -18.46 22.29 -11.41
C LYS A 326 -18.54 22.28 -9.88
N TYR A 327 -18.86 21.15 -9.26
CA TYR A 327 -19.05 21.06 -7.80
C TYR A 327 -17.75 20.84 -7.02
N GLY A 328 -16.63 20.60 -7.71
CA GLY A 328 -15.33 20.38 -7.08
C GLY A 328 -15.01 18.93 -6.82
N TRP A 329 -13.75 18.65 -6.51
CA TRP A 329 -13.20 17.31 -6.39
C TRP A 329 -13.96 16.47 -5.36
N ASN A 330 -14.47 15.32 -5.83
CA ASN A 330 -15.22 14.35 -5.01
C ASN A 330 -16.38 14.98 -4.19
N ALA A 331 -17.10 15.92 -4.79
CA ALA A 331 -18.23 16.61 -4.15
C ALA A 331 -19.43 15.69 -3.85
N MET A 332 -19.32 14.38 -4.11
CA MET A 332 -20.37 13.37 -3.94
C MET A 332 -21.67 13.71 -4.64
N LYS A 333 -21.57 14.36 -5.78
CA LYS A 333 -22.68 14.85 -6.56
C LYS A 333 -22.33 14.83 -8.04
N PHE A 334 -23.27 14.38 -8.87
CA PHE A 334 -23.13 14.49 -10.32
C PHE A 334 -23.35 15.94 -10.78
N ASP A 335 -22.54 16.37 -11.76
CA ASP A 335 -22.78 17.61 -12.49
C ASP A 335 -23.94 17.42 -13.45
N GLU A 336 -25.07 18.07 -13.22
CA GLU A 336 -26.30 17.93 -14.00
C GLU A 336 -26.17 18.38 -15.45
N ASP A 337 -25.20 19.26 -15.78
CA ASP A 337 -24.91 19.65 -17.16
C ASP A 337 -24.34 18.49 -17.98
N ARG A 338 -23.69 17.53 -17.31
CA ARG A 338 -23.07 16.35 -17.91
C ARG A 338 -23.86 15.06 -17.66
N TYR A 339 -24.45 14.93 -16.49
CA TYR A 339 -25.25 13.79 -16.03
C TYR A 339 -26.61 14.28 -15.55
N PRO A 340 -27.52 14.61 -16.52
CA PRO A 340 -28.79 15.26 -16.19
C PRO A 340 -29.75 14.38 -15.38
N ASP A 341 -29.67 13.05 -15.53
CA ASP A 341 -30.51 12.10 -14.81
C ASP A 341 -29.75 10.81 -14.49
N PRO A 342 -28.94 10.79 -13.41
CA PRO A 342 -28.22 9.58 -12.99
C PRO A 342 -29.14 8.41 -12.64
N GLY A 343 -30.36 8.68 -12.17
CA GLY A 343 -31.34 7.63 -11.87
C GLY A 343 -31.80 6.88 -13.12
N SER A 344 -32.13 7.61 -14.18
CA SER A 344 -32.48 7.04 -15.48
C SER A 344 -31.29 6.32 -16.11
N MET A 345 -30.07 6.85 -15.97
CA MET A 345 -28.83 6.20 -16.42
C MET A 345 -28.64 4.83 -15.77
N MET A 346 -28.79 4.75 -14.46
CA MET A 346 -28.67 3.48 -13.72
C MET A 346 -29.74 2.49 -14.16
N LYS A 347 -30.99 2.93 -14.32
CA LYS A 347 -32.06 2.06 -14.79
C LYS A 347 -31.76 1.46 -16.17
N GLU A 348 -31.31 2.27 -17.12
CA GLU A 348 -30.94 1.80 -18.46
C GLU A 348 -29.76 0.82 -18.45
N LEU A 349 -28.72 1.10 -17.65
CA LEU A 349 -27.60 0.16 -17.48
C LEU A 349 -28.10 -1.18 -16.96
N HIS A 350 -28.93 -1.17 -15.91
CA HIS A 350 -29.49 -2.40 -15.34
C HIS A 350 -30.42 -3.16 -16.32
N GLU A 351 -31.18 -2.47 -17.16
CA GLU A 351 -31.98 -3.09 -18.23
C GLU A 351 -31.09 -3.79 -19.28
N MET A 352 -29.85 -3.33 -19.45
CA MET A 352 -28.84 -3.98 -20.28
C MET A 352 -28.01 -5.05 -19.51
N ASP A 353 -28.31 -5.36 -18.26
CA ASP A 353 -27.47 -6.18 -17.37
C ASP A 353 -26.02 -5.68 -17.25
N VAL A 354 -25.82 -4.37 -17.28
CA VAL A 354 -24.54 -3.72 -17.04
C VAL A 354 -24.56 -3.05 -15.68
N ARG A 355 -23.53 -3.28 -14.88
CA ARG A 355 -23.34 -2.64 -13.57
C ARG A 355 -22.48 -1.40 -13.70
N LEU A 356 -22.62 -0.45 -12.77
CA LEU A 356 -21.80 0.75 -12.71
C LEU A 356 -20.89 0.73 -11.49
N MET A 357 -19.58 0.88 -11.73
CA MET A 357 -18.61 1.26 -10.71
C MET A 357 -18.32 2.75 -10.86
N ILE A 358 -18.26 3.48 -9.74
CA ILE A 358 -17.92 4.90 -9.74
C ILE A 358 -16.69 5.17 -8.88
N SER A 359 -15.83 6.07 -9.35
CA SER A 359 -14.66 6.54 -8.60
C SER A 359 -15.09 7.41 -7.43
N VAL A 360 -14.58 7.11 -6.24
CA VAL A 360 -14.74 7.90 -5.03
C VAL A 360 -13.39 8.06 -4.34
N TRP A 361 -13.22 9.19 -3.67
CA TRP A 361 -11.95 9.57 -3.07
C TRP A 361 -12.10 9.81 -1.56
N SER A 362 -11.05 9.56 -0.80
CA SER A 362 -10.99 10.01 0.59
C SER A 362 -10.65 11.50 0.72
N LYS A 363 -10.22 12.12 -0.39
CA LYS A 363 -10.03 13.57 -0.55
C LYS A 363 -11.31 14.23 -1.00
N ILE A 364 -11.64 15.37 -0.40
CA ILE A 364 -12.78 16.22 -0.80
C ILE A 364 -12.28 17.66 -0.96
N ASP A 365 -12.63 18.32 -2.07
CA ASP A 365 -12.33 19.75 -2.25
C ASP A 365 -12.98 20.58 -1.14
N ALA A 366 -12.17 21.27 -0.36
CA ALA A 366 -12.60 22.10 0.76
C ALA A 366 -13.49 23.30 0.32
N GLN A 367 -13.56 23.62 -0.96
CA GLN A 367 -14.44 24.66 -1.52
C GLN A 367 -15.80 24.10 -1.96
N SER A 368 -15.93 22.78 -2.13
CA SER A 368 -17.23 22.15 -2.39
C SER A 368 -18.20 22.35 -1.22
N GLU A 369 -19.48 22.12 -1.44
CA GLU A 369 -20.50 22.23 -0.37
C GLU A 369 -20.22 21.26 0.77
N VAL A 370 -19.95 19.99 0.45
CA VAL A 370 -19.58 18.95 1.42
C VAL A 370 -18.26 19.29 2.12
N GLY A 371 -17.28 19.80 1.36
CA GLY A 371 -15.98 20.17 1.89
C GLY A 371 -16.04 21.35 2.87
N LYS A 372 -16.86 22.35 2.61
CA LYS A 372 -17.09 23.47 3.56
C LYS A 372 -17.66 22.96 4.88
N GLN A 373 -18.64 22.05 4.82
CA GLN A 373 -19.22 21.46 6.01
C GLN A 373 -18.19 20.58 6.76
N ALA A 374 -17.38 19.81 6.04
CA ALA A 374 -16.30 19.01 6.64
C ALA A 374 -15.28 19.92 7.35
N LYS A 375 -14.90 21.03 6.72
CA LYS A 375 -13.96 22.01 7.29
C LYS A 375 -14.52 22.68 8.54
N GLU A 376 -15.77 23.12 8.51
CA GLU A 376 -16.44 23.72 9.67
C GLU A 376 -16.49 22.80 10.88
N LYS A 377 -16.66 21.48 10.63
CA LYS A 377 -16.73 20.45 11.66
C LYS A 377 -15.36 19.91 12.10
N GLY A 378 -14.26 20.33 11.46
CA GLY A 378 -12.91 19.82 11.76
C GLY A 378 -12.71 18.35 11.35
N TYR A 379 -13.30 17.92 10.23
CA TYR A 379 -13.28 16.53 9.77
C TYR A 379 -12.14 16.20 8.80
N TYR A 380 -11.34 17.19 8.42
CA TYR A 380 -10.10 16.94 7.68
C TYR A 380 -8.95 16.60 8.60
N ILE A 381 -8.02 15.81 8.10
CA ILE A 381 -6.69 15.71 8.69
C ILE A 381 -6.02 17.09 8.56
N PRO A 382 -5.56 17.71 9.65
CA PRO A 382 -5.06 19.09 9.63
C PRO A 382 -3.97 19.33 8.58
N GLY A 383 -4.12 20.41 7.83
CA GLY A 383 -3.21 20.80 6.75
C GLY A 383 -3.31 19.93 5.49
N SER A 384 -4.42 19.21 5.31
CA SER A 384 -4.69 18.39 4.12
C SER A 384 -6.14 18.53 3.66
N ASP A 385 -6.46 17.92 2.49
CA ASP A 385 -7.82 17.76 1.97
C ASP A 385 -8.39 16.36 2.23
N TRP A 386 -7.67 15.53 2.99
CA TRP A 386 -8.04 14.16 3.31
C TRP A 386 -8.95 14.12 4.52
N ILE A 387 -10.05 13.38 4.42
CA ILE A 387 -10.98 13.17 5.54
C ILE A 387 -10.30 12.30 6.60
N ASP A 388 -10.46 12.66 7.86
CA ASP A 388 -9.95 11.90 9.01
C ASP A 388 -10.85 10.68 9.30
N PHE A 389 -10.66 9.59 8.56
CA PHE A 389 -11.42 8.35 8.76
C PHE A 389 -11.12 7.64 10.08
N PHE A 390 -10.10 8.07 10.81
CA PHE A 390 -9.86 7.61 12.19
C PHE A 390 -10.79 8.29 13.19
N ASN A 391 -11.41 9.40 12.81
CA ASN A 391 -12.45 10.08 13.56
C ASN A 391 -13.83 9.50 13.18
N PRO A 392 -14.54 8.80 14.11
CA PRO A 392 -15.83 8.19 13.80
C PRO A 392 -16.89 9.19 13.29
N ASP A 393 -16.86 10.45 13.76
CA ASP A 393 -17.84 11.46 13.32
C ASP A 393 -17.55 11.89 11.88
N ALA A 394 -16.27 12.00 11.49
CA ALA A 394 -15.88 12.31 10.13
C ALA A 394 -16.19 11.16 9.17
N ALA A 395 -15.96 9.92 9.60
CA ALA A 395 -16.36 8.73 8.86
C ALA A 395 -17.87 8.65 8.65
N ALA A 396 -18.67 8.89 9.70
CA ALA A 396 -20.14 8.94 9.62
C ALA A 396 -20.63 10.07 8.72
N PHE A 397 -20.00 11.24 8.78
CA PHE A 397 -20.30 12.37 7.89
C PHE A 397 -20.00 12.03 6.43
N TYR A 398 -18.84 11.39 6.14
CA TYR A 398 -18.49 10.94 4.81
C TYR A 398 -19.54 9.94 4.29
N TRP A 399 -19.88 8.93 5.07
CA TRP A 399 -20.88 7.93 4.71
C TRP A 399 -22.25 8.56 4.43
N GLN A 400 -22.71 9.51 5.24
CA GLN A 400 -24.01 10.15 5.05
C GLN A 400 -24.07 10.93 3.72
N ASN A 401 -23.01 11.65 3.35
CA ASN A 401 -22.93 12.37 2.07
C ASN A 401 -22.83 11.41 0.88
N PHE A 402 -22.04 10.34 1.02
CA PHE A 402 -21.94 9.26 0.05
C PHE A 402 -23.30 8.61 -0.22
N ARG A 403 -24.02 8.27 0.83
CA ARG A 403 -25.35 7.64 0.78
C ARG A 403 -26.38 8.55 0.08
N THR A 404 -26.46 9.80 0.48
CA THR A 404 -27.45 10.75 -0.04
C THR A 404 -27.08 11.34 -1.40
N GLY A 405 -25.79 11.41 -1.72
CA GLY A 405 -25.29 11.97 -2.97
C GLY A 405 -25.17 10.96 -4.11
N LEU A 406 -24.71 9.75 -3.81
CA LEU A 406 -24.33 8.74 -4.81
C LEU A 406 -25.15 7.45 -4.69
N LEU A 407 -25.16 6.80 -3.53
CA LEU A 407 -25.77 5.49 -3.33
C LEU A 407 -27.27 5.48 -3.67
N LYS A 408 -27.97 6.59 -3.44
CA LYS A 408 -29.41 6.75 -3.76
C LYS A 408 -29.78 6.45 -5.22
N TYR A 409 -28.84 6.55 -6.15
CA TYR A 409 -29.06 6.26 -7.56
C TYR A 409 -28.97 4.77 -7.92
N GLY A 410 -28.57 3.91 -6.96
CA GLY A 410 -28.45 2.48 -7.16
C GLY A 410 -27.13 2.03 -7.78
N ILE A 411 -26.06 2.80 -7.61
CA ILE A 411 -24.69 2.45 -8.06
C ILE A 411 -24.27 1.12 -7.43
N ASP A 412 -23.55 0.30 -8.20
CA ASP A 412 -23.31 -1.11 -7.86
C ASP A 412 -21.98 -1.35 -7.17
N ALA A 413 -20.92 -0.62 -7.56
CA ALA A 413 -19.56 -0.83 -7.07
C ALA A 413 -18.82 0.51 -6.88
N TRP A 414 -17.75 0.45 -6.09
CA TRP A 414 -17.05 1.63 -5.59
C TRP A 414 -15.55 1.52 -5.80
N TRP A 415 -15.00 2.39 -6.65
CA TRP A 415 -13.57 2.52 -6.86
C TRP A 415 -13.02 3.57 -5.89
N GLN A 416 -12.40 3.10 -4.83
CA GLN A 416 -11.72 3.94 -3.85
C GLN A 416 -10.33 4.29 -4.35
N ASP A 417 -10.23 5.39 -5.07
CA ASP A 417 -8.97 5.87 -5.61
C ASP A 417 -8.18 6.71 -4.58
N ALA A 418 -6.87 6.70 -4.72
CA ALA A 418 -5.93 7.52 -3.94
C ALA A 418 -6.07 7.42 -2.41
N THR A 419 -6.35 6.25 -1.90
CA THR A 419 -6.60 6.00 -0.47
C THR A 419 -5.36 5.69 0.36
N GLU A 420 -4.16 5.96 -0.13
CA GLU A 420 -2.88 5.75 0.59
C GLU A 420 -2.73 6.59 1.88
N PRO A 421 -3.02 7.90 1.97
CA PRO A 421 -3.47 8.88 0.98
C PRO A 421 -2.37 9.34 0.01
N GLU A 422 -2.77 9.67 -1.24
CA GLU A 422 -1.84 10.04 -2.31
C GLU A 422 -1.00 11.28 -1.97
N ASN A 423 0.32 11.16 -2.18
CA ASN A 423 1.30 12.21 -1.90
C ASN A 423 1.33 12.72 -0.44
N ASP A 424 0.70 12.00 0.48
CA ASP A 424 0.77 12.29 1.91
C ASP A 424 1.14 11.00 2.66
N ASP A 425 2.12 11.08 3.52
CA ASP A 425 2.57 9.95 4.34
C ASP A 425 2.11 10.08 5.79
N LEU A 426 1.21 11.01 6.06
CA LEU A 426 0.72 11.39 7.37
C LEU A 426 1.82 11.80 8.37
N GLN A 427 3.05 12.04 7.90
CA GLN A 427 4.14 12.52 8.75
C GLN A 427 3.85 13.95 9.21
N ASN A 428 4.07 14.23 10.48
CA ASN A 428 3.76 15.51 11.13
C ASN A 428 2.27 15.89 11.04
N ARG A 429 1.38 14.92 10.79
CA ARG A 429 -0.08 15.08 10.85
C ARG A 429 -0.61 14.58 12.18
N ARG A 430 -1.71 15.18 12.64
CA ARG A 430 -2.51 14.65 13.75
C ARG A 430 -3.80 14.07 13.21
N ILE A 431 -4.17 12.88 13.66
CA ILE A 431 -5.38 12.15 13.25
C ILE A 431 -6.27 11.85 14.47
N ASN A 432 -7.45 11.29 14.24
CA ASN A 432 -8.42 10.96 15.29
C ASN A 432 -8.73 12.18 16.18
N ARG A 433 -9.28 13.23 15.58
CA ARG A 433 -9.55 14.51 16.28
C ARG A 433 -8.27 15.13 16.88
N GLU A 434 -7.19 15.07 16.18
CA GLU A 434 -5.87 15.54 16.61
C GLU A 434 -5.31 14.85 17.88
N GLN A 435 -5.81 13.68 18.23
CA GLN A 435 -5.39 12.96 19.43
C GLN A 435 -4.17 12.05 19.20
N THR A 436 -3.89 11.66 17.95
CA THR A 436 -2.88 10.64 17.62
C THR A 436 -1.95 11.12 16.51
N PRO A 437 -0.64 10.91 16.62
CA PRO A 437 0.28 11.13 15.51
C PRO A 437 -0.02 10.22 14.33
N GLY A 438 -0.04 10.78 13.11
CA GLY A 438 -0.31 10.05 11.89
C GLY A 438 0.71 8.95 11.60
N GLU A 439 1.95 9.14 12.01
CA GLU A 439 3.05 8.17 11.86
C GLU A 439 2.74 6.81 12.47
N VAL A 440 1.91 6.76 13.52
CA VAL A 440 1.54 5.50 14.21
C VAL A 440 0.62 4.63 13.34
N TYR A 441 -0.24 5.25 12.51
CA TYR A 441 -1.30 4.56 11.78
C TYR A 441 -1.27 4.77 10.25
N ARG A 442 -0.20 5.33 9.70
CA ARG A 442 -0.14 5.74 8.30
C ARG A 442 -0.52 4.65 7.28
N ASN A 443 -0.12 3.40 7.52
CA ASN A 443 -0.32 2.30 6.57
C ASN A 443 -1.73 1.70 6.61
N VAL A 444 -2.53 2.04 7.62
CA VAL A 444 -3.89 1.49 7.79
C VAL A 444 -5.00 2.46 7.38
N TYR A 445 -4.66 3.65 6.91
CA TYR A 445 -5.65 4.62 6.43
C TYR A 445 -6.61 4.02 5.38
N PRO A 446 -6.13 3.29 4.34
CA PRO A 446 -7.02 2.68 3.34
C PRO A 446 -8.01 1.67 3.94
N MET A 447 -7.61 0.98 5.00
CA MET A 447 -8.50 0.05 5.70
C MET A 447 -9.68 0.78 6.37
N TYR A 448 -9.45 1.95 6.97
CA TYR A 448 -10.50 2.75 7.59
C TYR A 448 -11.47 3.35 6.56
N VAL A 449 -10.97 3.73 5.39
CA VAL A 449 -11.81 4.17 4.26
C VAL A 449 -12.70 3.01 3.79
N SER A 450 -12.11 1.86 3.50
CA SER A 450 -12.84 0.67 3.04
C SER A 450 -13.84 0.17 4.08
N LYS A 451 -13.45 0.18 5.36
CA LYS A 451 -14.33 -0.15 6.49
C LYS A 451 -15.58 0.74 6.50
N THR A 452 -15.40 2.05 6.40
CA THR A 452 -16.52 3.02 6.45
C THR A 452 -17.53 2.75 5.34
N ILE A 453 -17.07 2.53 4.11
CA ILE A 453 -17.97 2.28 2.98
C ILE A 453 -18.61 0.89 3.10
N TYR A 454 -17.83 -0.14 3.42
CA TYR A 454 -18.36 -1.50 3.55
C TYR A 454 -19.41 -1.62 4.65
N GLU A 455 -19.12 -1.13 5.85
CA GLU A 455 -20.06 -1.21 6.98
C GLU A 455 -21.32 -0.40 6.68
N GLY A 456 -21.19 0.77 6.06
CA GLY A 456 -22.34 1.55 5.63
C GLY A 456 -23.20 0.82 4.58
N LEU A 457 -22.60 0.22 3.56
CA LEU A 457 -23.31 -0.59 2.56
C LEU A 457 -24.06 -1.77 3.21
N ARG A 458 -23.40 -2.46 4.14
CA ARG A 458 -24.02 -3.60 4.86
C ARG A 458 -25.13 -3.18 5.81
N GLN A 459 -25.05 -1.97 6.36
CA GLN A 459 -26.10 -1.40 7.21
C GLN A 459 -27.35 -1.02 6.38
N ASP A 460 -27.16 -0.43 5.21
CA ASP A 460 -28.25 0.02 4.34
C ASP A 460 -28.92 -1.17 3.61
N ASP A 461 -28.15 -2.15 3.17
CA ASP A 461 -28.66 -3.36 2.49
C ASP A 461 -27.83 -4.60 2.90
N PRO A 462 -28.23 -5.30 3.98
CA PRO A 462 -27.52 -6.47 4.48
C PRO A 462 -27.54 -7.68 3.54
N ASP A 463 -28.46 -7.74 2.60
CA ASP A 463 -28.59 -8.86 1.67
C ASP A 463 -27.78 -8.65 0.38
N ARG A 464 -27.40 -7.41 0.08
CA ARG A 464 -26.59 -7.08 -1.11
C ARG A 464 -25.10 -7.27 -0.84
N ARG A 465 -24.43 -8.05 -1.70
CA ARG A 465 -22.97 -8.19 -1.65
C ARG A 465 -22.31 -6.90 -2.13
N ALA A 466 -21.29 -6.45 -1.38
CA ALA A 466 -20.53 -5.27 -1.74
C ALA A 466 -19.39 -5.60 -2.71
N MET A 467 -19.02 -4.65 -3.55
CA MET A 467 -17.82 -4.64 -4.39
C MET A 467 -17.10 -3.31 -4.18
N ILE A 468 -15.92 -3.36 -3.59
CA ILE A 468 -15.02 -2.23 -3.40
C ILE A 468 -13.73 -2.53 -4.15
N PHE A 469 -13.17 -1.53 -4.80
CA PHE A 469 -11.94 -1.63 -5.57
C PHE A 469 -10.99 -0.52 -5.13
N THR A 470 -9.76 -0.86 -4.76
CA THR A 470 -8.78 0.11 -4.21
C THR A 470 -7.38 -0.26 -4.65
N ARG A 471 -6.44 0.71 -4.64
CA ARG A 471 -5.02 0.46 -4.99
C ARG A 471 -4.10 0.39 -3.79
N SER A 472 -4.65 0.47 -2.59
CA SER A 472 -3.90 0.37 -1.34
C SER A 472 -4.54 -0.62 -0.39
N GLY A 473 -3.76 -1.21 0.50
CA GLY A 473 -4.23 -2.27 1.37
C GLY A 473 -3.34 -2.54 2.56
N PHE A 474 -3.93 -3.19 3.57
CA PHE A 474 -3.23 -3.64 4.76
C PHE A 474 -3.82 -4.97 5.27
N SER A 475 -3.12 -5.63 6.20
CA SER A 475 -3.59 -6.87 6.84
C SER A 475 -5.01 -6.72 7.39
N GLY A 476 -5.91 -7.62 6.99
CA GLY A 476 -7.31 -7.61 7.44
C GLY A 476 -8.27 -6.79 6.57
N MET A 477 -7.80 -6.06 5.56
CA MET A 477 -8.68 -5.28 4.68
C MET A 477 -9.60 -6.17 3.82
N GLN A 478 -9.21 -7.41 3.54
CA GLN A 478 -10.04 -8.36 2.77
C GLN A 478 -11.46 -8.54 3.35
N ARG A 479 -11.65 -8.38 4.67
CA ARG A 479 -12.98 -8.49 5.32
C ARG A 479 -13.97 -7.40 4.93
N TYR A 480 -13.52 -6.36 4.26
CA TYR A 480 -14.35 -5.24 3.79
C TYR A 480 -14.70 -5.32 2.30
N ALA A 481 -14.68 -6.52 1.70
CA ALA A 481 -14.97 -6.74 0.28
C ALA A 481 -14.12 -5.87 -0.66
N ALA A 482 -12.91 -5.54 -0.26
CA ALA A 482 -11.98 -4.71 -1.01
C ALA A 482 -11.06 -5.59 -1.87
N ALA A 483 -11.25 -5.54 -3.19
CA ALA A 483 -10.29 -6.03 -4.17
C ALA A 483 -9.28 -4.93 -4.52
N THR A 484 -8.11 -5.31 -5.01
CA THR A 484 -7.05 -4.35 -5.35
C THR A 484 -6.65 -4.44 -6.81
N TRP A 485 -6.20 -3.31 -7.37
CA TRP A 485 -5.47 -3.26 -8.62
C TRP A 485 -4.03 -2.80 -8.39
N SER A 486 -3.18 -2.96 -9.39
CA SER A 486 -1.75 -2.65 -9.29
C SER A 486 -1.40 -1.16 -9.22
N GLY A 487 -2.39 -0.28 -9.24
CA GLY A 487 -2.17 1.17 -9.32
C GLY A 487 -1.97 1.64 -10.77
N ASP A 488 -1.46 2.86 -10.94
CA ASP A 488 -1.23 3.47 -12.26
C ASP A 488 0.07 2.97 -12.87
N VAL A 489 0.16 1.65 -13.11
CA VAL A 489 1.32 1.00 -13.73
C VAL A 489 1.41 1.27 -15.23
N GLY A 490 2.59 1.09 -15.83
CA GLY A 490 2.78 1.15 -17.28
C GLY A 490 2.00 0.06 -18.03
N HIS A 491 1.85 0.27 -19.34
CA HIS A 491 1.19 -0.70 -20.24
C HIS A 491 2.22 -1.50 -21.02
N ASP A 492 3.23 -2.01 -20.35
CA ASP A 492 4.33 -2.81 -20.89
C ASP A 492 4.48 -4.13 -20.11
N TRP A 493 5.47 -4.92 -20.48
CA TRP A 493 5.72 -6.24 -19.91
C TRP A 493 6.77 -6.23 -18.78
N GLU A 494 7.24 -5.05 -18.37
CA GLU A 494 8.25 -4.87 -17.32
C GLU A 494 7.63 -4.67 -15.93
#